data_3f7100384c0fd39e3dd72c905cb238aa
#
_entry.id   3f7100384c0fd39e3dd72c905cb238aa
#
_cell.length_a   1.000
_cell.length_b   1.000
_cell.length_c   1.000
_cell.angle_alpha   90.00
_cell.angle_beta   90.00
_cell.angle_gamma   90.00
#
_symmetry.space_group_name_H-M   'P 1'
#
loop_
_entity.id
_entity.type
_entity.pdbx_description
1 polymer ?
#
loop_
_entity_poly.entity_id
_entity_poly.type
_entity_poly.pdbx_seq_one_letter_code
_entity_poly.pdbx_strand_id
1 'polypeptide(L)'
;MPLNALNYYHQHPNAFPIAYLNDLRGEILACPYLAINNLNRDFIGTKGFSVVFQRAEIGEVERRFPFFKPYLDKALQSTCNAFYLNPLLLQEGSRVDPHIDRSLRSYCKTVEPPLVVSVLYVQVPPNLEGGELVLRCQKKYIGQIKPEVNKLLYFQGDLTHSVNAVKTSGTRLSLVCEQYSLSDTELQDIPAFTVESRAVKAKRK
;
A
#
# COMPACT_ATOMS: atom_id res chain seq x y z
N MET A 1 -1.95 -18.18 3.97
CA MET A 1 -1.48 -19.30 3.13
C MET A 1 -0.26 -18.82 2.38
N PRO A 2 0.85 -19.57 2.33
CA PRO A 2 1.98 -19.17 1.50
C PRO A 2 1.51 -19.11 0.05
N LEU A 3 1.94 -18.08 -0.69
CA LEU A 3 1.69 -17.96 -2.12
C LEU A 3 2.37 -19.15 -2.81
N ASN A 4 1.58 -20.06 -3.38
CA ASN A 4 2.11 -21.15 -4.17
C ASN A 4 2.72 -20.59 -5.47
N ALA A 5 3.75 -21.23 -5.98
CA ALA A 5 4.47 -20.86 -7.21
C ALA A 5 3.59 -20.70 -8.47
N LEU A 6 2.32 -21.09 -8.41
CA LEU A 6 1.32 -20.96 -9.48
C LEU A 6 0.36 -19.79 -9.28
N ASN A 7 0.28 -19.20 -8.09
CA ASN A 7 -0.67 -18.13 -7.79
C ASN A 7 0.07 -16.81 -7.56
N TYR A 8 0.24 -16.03 -8.61
CA TYR A 8 0.85 -14.69 -8.55
C TYR A 8 0.09 -13.72 -7.63
N TYR A 9 -1.19 -13.96 -7.41
CA TYR A 9 -2.04 -13.15 -6.53
C TYR A 9 -3.24 -13.94 -6.02
N HIS A 10 -3.83 -13.47 -4.94
CA HIS A 10 -5.13 -13.95 -4.44
C HIS A 10 -5.96 -12.81 -3.86
N GLN A 11 -7.27 -12.99 -3.78
CA GLN A 11 -8.22 -11.94 -3.39
C GLN A 11 -9.18 -12.48 -2.32
N HIS A 12 -9.49 -11.63 -1.36
CA HIS A 12 -10.48 -11.89 -0.31
C HIS A 12 -11.55 -10.80 -0.38
N PRO A 13 -12.73 -11.08 -0.95
CA PRO A 13 -13.87 -10.17 -0.90
C PRO A 13 -14.41 -10.09 0.52
N ASN A 14 -15.04 -8.97 0.87
CA ASN A 14 -15.65 -8.75 2.19
C ASN A 14 -14.68 -9.03 3.35
N ALA A 15 -13.45 -8.53 3.21
CA ALA A 15 -12.36 -8.85 4.12
C ALA A 15 -12.57 -8.29 5.54
N PHE A 16 -13.32 -7.19 5.68
CA PHE A 16 -13.54 -6.48 6.95
C PHE A 16 -15.00 -6.10 7.15
N PRO A 17 -15.43 -5.80 8.39
CA PRO A 17 -16.72 -5.18 8.64
C PRO A 17 -16.84 -3.81 7.95
N ILE A 18 -18.01 -3.49 7.38
CA ILE A 18 -18.20 -2.21 6.65
C ILE A 18 -18.05 -1.00 7.59
N ALA A 19 -18.45 -1.11 8.85
CA ALA A 19 -18.24 -0.07 9.86
C ALA A 19 -16.74 0.31 9.97
N TYR A 20 -15.88 -0.71 10.07
CA TYR A 20 -14.44 -0.48 10.11
C TYR A 20 -13.93 0.27 8.87
N LEU A 21 -14.39 -0.09 7.67
CA LEU A 21 -13.95 0.60 6.44
C LEU A 21 -14.39 2.06 6.40
N ASN A 22 -15.58 2.38 6.93
CA ASN A 22 -16.06 3.75 7.04
C ASN A 22 -15.21 4.57 8.01
N ASP A 23 -14.88 4.00 9.17
CA ASP A 23 -14.01 4.62 10.17
C ASP A 23 -12.60 4.81 9.58
N LEU A 24 -12.01 3.76 9.00
CA LEU A 24 -10.68 3.80 8.36
C LEU A 24 -10.61 4.88 7.28
N ARG A 25 -11.65 4.98 6.44
CA ARG A 25 -11.74 6.03 5.42
C ARG A 25 -11.75 7.42 6.04
N GLY A 26 -12.60 7.64 7.05
CA GLY A 26 -12.71 8.92 7.73
C GLY A 26 -11.39 9.37 8.34
N GLU A 27 -10.74 8.47 9.05
CA GLU A 27 -9.46 8.72 9.72
C GLU A 27 -8.32 9.00 8.73
N ILE A 28 -8.24 8.24 7.63
CA ILE A 28 -7.22 8.50 6.59
C ILE A 28 -7.44 9.87 5.95
N LEU A 29 -8.68 10.23 5.60
CA LEU A 29 -8.98 11.50 4.96
C LEU A 29 -8.77 12.70 5.89
N ALA A 30 -8.96 12.54 7.19
CA ALA A 30 -8.70 13.56 8.22
C ALA A 30 -7.23 13.60 8.66
N CYS A 31 -6.41 12.62 8.25
CA CYS A 31 -5.05 12.49 8.73
C CYS A 31 -4.17 13.67 8.26
N PRO A 32 -3.47 14.38 9.18
CA PRO A 32 -2.65 15.56 8.83
C PRO A 32 -1.44 15.24 7.97
N TYR A 33 -1.09 13.95 7.84
CA TYR A 33 -0.01 13.47 6.97
C TYR A 33 -0.46 13.29 5.51
N LEU A 34 -1.76 13.27 5.21
CA LEU A 34 -2.27 13.07 3.85
C LEU A 34 -1.90 14.29 2.98
N ALA A 35 -1.05 14.09 2.01
CA ALA A 35 -0.53 15.14 1.14
C ALA A 35 -0.35 14.62 -0.30
N ILE A 36 -0.03 15.51 -1.23
CA ILE A 36 0.34 15.12 -2.59
C ILE A 36 1.49 14.12 -2.50
N ASN A 37 1.26 12.95 -3.05
CA ASN A 37 2.24 11.88 -3.06
C ASN A 37 3.29 12.17 -4.16
N ASN A 38 4.55 12.19 -3.75
CA ASN A 38 5.68 12.31 -4.67
C ASN A 38 6.79 11.34 -4.25
N LEU A 39 6.39 10.20 -3.72
CA LEU A 39 7.34 9.18 -3.30
C LEU A 39 8.18 8.73 -4.49
N ASN A 40 7.57 8.61 -5.67
CA ASN A 40 8.22 8.24 -6.91
C ASN A 40 7.55 8.95 -8.09
N ARG A 41 8.30 9.20 -9.17
CA ARG A 41 7.82 9.73 -10.46
C ARG A 41 6.67 8.89 -11.06
N ASP A 42 6.54 7.62 -10.66
CA ASP A 42 5.54 6.70 -11.19
C ASP A 42 4.13 6.97 -10.64
N PHE A 43 4.01 7.72 -9.53
CA PHE A 43 2.74 8.05 -8.87
C PHE A 43 2.19 9.41 -9.32
N ILE A 44 1.44 9.43 -10.41
CA ILE A 44 0.96 10.66 -11.05
C ILE A 44 -0.37 11.11 -10.43
N GLY A 45 -0.42 12.34 -9.91
CA GLY A 45 -1.64 12.97 -9.39
C GLY A 45 -2.23 12.30 -8.15
N THR A 46 -1.44 11.49 -7.42
CA THR A 46 -1.90 10.76 -6.24
C THR A 46 -1.65 11.55 -4.95
N LYS A 47 -2.38 11.20 -3.88
CA LYS A 47 -2.13 11.67 -2.51
C LYS A 47 -1.90 10.47 -1.60
N GLY A 48 -1.10 10.68 -0.56
CA GLY A 48 -0.80 9.63 0.41
C GLY A 48 0.20 10.09 1.47
N PHE A 49 0.57 9.16 2.32
CA PHE A 49 1.71 9.23 3.23
C PHE A 49 2.17 7.78 3.49
N SER A 50 3.35 7.60 4.05
CA SER A 50 3.84 6.26 4.36
C SER A 50 4.21 6.12 5.81
N VAL A 51 3.95 4.95 6.36
CA VAL A 51 4.41 4.53 7.68
C VAL A 51 5.36 3.38 7.45
N VAL A 52 6.64 3.58 7.77
CA VAL A 52 7.68 2.56 7.74
C VAL A 52 7.88 2.05 9.15
N PHE A 53 7.85 0.75 9.35
CA PHE A 53 8.03 0.17 10.67
C PHE A 53 8.55 -1.27 10.63
N GLN A 54 9.27 -1.63 11.67
CA GLN A 54 9.65 -3.00 11.94
C GLN A 54 8.53 -3.72 12.71
N ARG A 55 8.49 -5.04 12.65
CA ARG A 55 7.46 -5.84 13.35
C ARG A 55 7.41 -5.57 14.85
N ALA A 56 8.56 -5.33 15.48
CA ALA A 56 8.64 -5.01 16.92
C ALA A 56 7.89 -3.72 17.28
N GLU A 57 7.68 -2.82 16.30
CA GLU A 57 7.08 -1.49 16.48
C GLU A 57 5.59 -1.42 16.08
N ILE A 58 4.93 -2.56 15.87
CA ILE A 58 3.48 -2.57 15.58
C ILE A 58 2.69 -1.82 16.68
N GLY A 59 3.08 -1.96 17.94
CA GLY A 59 2.46 -1.22 19.04
C GLY A 59 2.57 0.30 18.91
N GLU A 60 3.68 0.82 18.37
CA GLU A 60 3.85 2.25 18.10
C GLU A 60 2.94 2.71 16.95
N VAL A 61 2.79 1.88 15.90
CA VAL A 61 1.85 2.16 14.82
C VAL A 61 0.42 2.22 15.34
N GLU A 62 0.00 1.24 16.16
CA GLU A 62 -1.33 1.19 16.77
C GLU A 62 -1.58 2.39 17.70
N ARG A 63 -0.58 2.82 18.46
CA ARG A 63 -0.69 3.98 19.35
C ARG A 63 -0.88 5.28 18.56
N ARG A 64 -0.20 5.46 17.43
CA ARG A 64 -0.25 6.69 16.62
C ARG A 64 -1.36 6.70 15.60
N PHE A 65 -1.74 5.53 15.11
CA PHE A 65 -2.74 5.32 14.06
C PHE A 65 -3.66 4.15 14.46
N PRO A 66 -4.47 4.30 15.53
CA PRO A 66 -5.27 3.20 16.08
C PRO A 66 -6.24 2.61 15.04
N PHE A 67 -6.62 3.38 14.04
CA PHE A 67 -7.47 2.96 12.95
C PHE A 67 -6.81 1.94 11.99
N PHE A 68 -5.50 1.74 12.04
CA PHE A 68 -4.85 0.68 11.28
C PHE A 68 -4.87 -0.69 11.99
N LYS A 69 -5.14 -0.74 13.29
CA LYS A 69 -5.03 -1.98 14.07
C LYS A 69 -5.76 -3.18 13.44
N PRO A 70 -7.05 -3.13 13.07
CA PRO A 70 -7.74 -4.28 12.48
C PRO A 70 -7.10 -4.75 11.16
N TYR A 71 -6.54 -3.82 10.37
CA TYR A 71 -5.80 -4.16 9.16
C TYR A 71 -4.47 -4.84 9.49
N LEU A 72 -3.70 -4.31 10.44
CA LEU A 72 -2.42 -4.90 10.85
C LEU A 72 -2.59 -6.33 11.36
N ASP A 73 -3.58 -6.55 12.24
CA ASP A 73 -3.89 -7.86 12.80
C ASP A 73 -4.22 -8.91 11.71
N LYS A 74 -4.90 -8.49 10.64
CA LYS A 74 -5.40 -9.39 9.60
C LYS A 74 -4.48 -9.54 8.40
N ALA A 75 -3.85 -8.45 7.95
CA ALA A 75 -3.21 -8.38 6.65
C ALA A 75 -1.71 -8.64 6.67
N LEU A 76 -1.03 -8.47 7.81
CA LEU A 76 0.41 -8.66 7.87
C LEU A 76 0.80 -10.13 7.91
N GLN A 77 1.71 -10.53 7.02
CA GLN A 77 2.25 -11.89 6.98
C GLN A 77 3.22 -12.11 8.14
N SER A 78 3.07 -13.23 8.84
CA SER A 78 3.90 -13.56 10.02
C SER A 78 5.38 -13.73 9.71
N THR A 79 5.71 -14.06 8.47
CA THR A 79 7.09 -14.24 7.98
C THR A 79 7.80 -12.93 7.63
N CYS A 80 7.08 -11.80 7.60
CA CYS A 80 7.65 -10.50 7.29
C CYS A 80 8.00 -9.73 8.58
N ASN A 81 9.11 -8.98 8.56
CA ASN A 81 9.64 -8.27 9.72
C ASN A 81 9.81 -6.75 9.51
N ALA A 82 9.63 -6.26 8.28
CA ALA A 82 9.62 -4.83 7.95
C ALA A 82 8.47 -4.51 6.97
N PHE A 83 7.90 -3.32 7.11
CA PHE A 83 6.68 -2.91 6.41
C PHE A 83 6.74 -1.47 5.93
N TYR A 84 6.18 -1.26 4.74
CA TYR A 84 5.94 0.07 4.18
C TYR A 84 4.44 0.20 3.89
N LEU A 85 3.71 0.86 4.79
CA LEU A 85 2.26 1.01 4.74
C LEU A 85 1.89 2.38 4.18
N ASN A 86 1.09 2.40 3.10
CA ASN A 86 0.75 3.61 2.35
C ASN A 86 -0.76 3.68 2.07
N PRO A 87 -1.52 4.57 2.73
CA PRO A 87 -2.80 5.01 2.21
C PRO A 87 -2.60 5.75 0.89
N LEU A 88 -3.17 5.23 -0.19
CA LEU A 88 -3.02 5.76 -1.55
C LEU A 88 -4.37 6.22 -2.10
N LEU A 89 -4.48 7.52 -2.33
CA LEU A 89 -5.68 8.19 -2.84
C LEU A 89 -5.46 8.59 -4.30
N LEU A 90 -6.37 8.14 -5.16
CA LEU A 90 -6.44 8.48 -6.58
C LEU A 90 -7.74 9.22 -6.87
N GLN A 91 -7.65 10.23 -7.73
CA GLN A 91 -8.75 11.02 -8.27
C GLN A 91 -8.74 10.94 -9.81
N GLU A 92 -9.67 11.56 -10.46
CA GLU A 92 -9.68 11.69 -11.93
C GLU A 92 -8.32 12.18 -12.45
N GLY A 93 -7.80 11.52 -13.47
CA GLY A 93 -6.46 11.74 -14.04
C GLY A 93 -5.31 11.09 -13.30
N SER A 94 -5.52 10.61 -12.07
CA SER A 94 -4.46 9.90 -11.32
C SER A 94 -4.19 8.53 -11.93
N ARG A 95 -2.91 8.13 -11.91
CA ARG A 95 -2.46 6.79 -12.31
C ARG A 95 -1.18 6.41 -11.59
N VAL A 96 -0.81 5.14 -11.69
CA VAL A 96 0.51 4.66 -11.27
C VAL A 96 1.15 3.94 -12.45
N ASP A 97 2.29 4.44 -12.88
CA ASP A 97 3.03 3.88 -14.02
C ASP A 97 3.68 2.54 -13.64
N PRO A 98 4.01 1.65 -14.61
CA PRO A 98 4.54 0.32 -14.32
C PRO A 98 5.86 0.35 -13.53
N HIS A 99 5.90 -0.33 -12.38
CA HIS A 99 7.08 -0.43 -11.51
C HIS A 99 7.08 -1.73 -10.70
N ILE A 100 8.15 -1.97 -9.99
CA ILE A 100 8.29 -2.98 -8.93
C ILE A 100 8.56 -2.21 -7.64
N ASP A 101 7.82 -2.53 -6.57
CA ASP A 101 7.99 -1.90 -5.28
C ASP A 101 9.38 -2.16 -4.70
N ARG A 102 10.01 -1.09 -4.20
CA ARG A 102 11.33 -1.12 -3.56
C ARG A 102 11.47 0.04 -2.59
N SER A 103 10.42 0.39 -1.86
CA SER A 103 10.40 1.60 -1.04
C SER A 103 11.48 1.60 0.05
N LEU A 104 11.78 0.45 0.65
CA LEU A 104 12.82 0.32 1.66
C LEU A 104 14.25 0.47 1.14
N ARG A 105 14.47 0.48 -0.19
CA ARG A 105 15.79 0.82 -0.76
C ARG A 105 16.24 2.27 -0.52
N SER A 106 15.34 3.12 -0.08
CA SER A 106 15.70 4.46 0.40
C SER A 106 16.59 4.40 1.65
N TYR A 107 16.46 3.35 2.45
CA TYR A 107 17.20 3.10 3.68
C TYR A 107 18.34 2.11 3.48
N CYS A 108 18.07 0.93 2.94
CA CYS A 108 19.04 -0.13 2.70
C CYS A 108 19.07 -0.53 1.22
N LYS A 109 20.20 -0.32 0.54
CA LYS A 109 20.34 -0.49 -0.92
C LYS A 109 20.27 -1.94 -1.39
N THR A 110 20.56 -2.89 -0.51
CA THR A 110 20.57 -4.33 -0.81
C THR A 110 19.18 -4.96 -0.74
N VAL A 111 18.19 -4.26 -0.16
CA VAL A 111 16.84 -4.79 -0.01
C VAL A 111 16.25 -5.19 -1.36
N GLU A 112 15.87 -6.46 -1.46
CA GLU A 112 15.14 -7.01 -2.59
C GLU A 112 13.67 -6.54 -2.59
N PRO A 113 12.91 -6.77 -3.68
CA PRO A 113 11.47 -6.49 -3.68
C PRO A 113 10.77 -7.13 -2.47
N PRO A 114 9.62 -6.58 -2.02
CA PRO A 114 8.87 -7.16 -0.90
C PRO A 114 8.50 -8.63 -1.20
N LEU A 115 8.40 -9.44 -0.15
CA LEU A 115 7.91 -10.81 -0.28
C LEU A 115 6.49 -10.82 -0.87
N VAL A 116 5.67 -9.87 -0.40
CA VAL A 116 4.28 -9.73 -0.80
C VAL A 116 3.84 -8.27 -0.67
N VAL A 117 2.94 -7.85 -1.55
CA VAL A 117 2.22 -6.57 -1.42
C VAL A 117 0.75 -6.87 -1.15
N SER A 118 0.17 -6.21 -0.16
CA SER A 118 -1.27 -6.26 0.11
C SER A 118 -1.95 -4.95 -0.22
N VAL A 119 -3.14 -5.02 -0.82
CA VAL A 119 -3.95 -3.86 -1.22
C VAL A 119 -5.38 -4.06 -0.71
N LEU A 120 -5.81 -3.20 0.21
CA LEU A 120 -7.22 -3.13 0.63
C LEU A 120 -7.90 -1.95 -0.07
N TYR A 121 -8.95 -2.21 -0.82
CA TYR A 121 -9.78 -1.16 -1.40
C TYR A 121 -10.78 -0.63 -0.36
N VAL A 122 -10.48 0.54 0.19
CA VAL A 122 -11.26 1.17 1.28
C VAL A 122 -12.45 1.94 0.72
N GLN A 123 -12.24 2.67 -0.38
CA GLN A 123 -13.28 3.41 -1.09
C GLN A 123 -13.09 3.28 -2.60
N VAL A 124 -14.19 3.02 -3.31
CA VAL A 124 -14.23 2.95 -4.77
C VAL A 124 -15.50 3.64 -5.23
N PRO A 125 -15.43 4.61 -6.16
CA PRO A 125 -16.62 5.21 -6.76
C PRO A 125 -17.49 4.14 -7.44
N PRO A 126 -18.83 4.21 -7.33
CA PRO A 126 -19.71 3.17 -7.87
C PRO A 126 -19.58 3.00 -9.39
N ASN A 127 -19.32 4.09 -10.11
CA ASN A 127 -19.16 4.12 -11.57
C ASN A 127 -17.70 4.31 -11.98
N LEU A 128 -16.76 3.69 -11.25
CA LEU A 128 -15.32 3.82 -11.54
C LEU A 128 -15.01 3.27 -12.93
N GLU A 129 -14.44 4.13 -13.78
CA GLU A 129 -13.79 3.77 -15.04
C GLU A 129 -12.29 3.98 -14.91
N GLY A 130 -11.50 2.99 -15.31
CA GLY A 130 -10.07 2.97 -15.06
C GLY A 130 -9.76 2.58 -13.61
N GLY A 131 -8.55 2.87 -13.15
CA GLY A 131 -8.12 2.58 -11.79
C GLY A 131 -7.87 1.10 -11.50
N GLU A 132 -7.92 0.22 -12.50
CA GLU A 132 -7.60 -1.21 -12.33
C GLU A 132 -6.12 -1.39 -12.03
N LEU A 133 -5.82 -2.34 -11.15
CA LEU A 133 -4.47 -2.82 -10.93
C LEU A 133 -4.11 -3.85 -12.01
N VAL A 134 -3.02 -3.61 -12.73
CA VAL A 134 -2.49 -4.51 -13.76
C VAL A 134 -1.22 -5.16 -13.25
N LEU A 135 -1.15 -6.49 -13.32
CA LEU A 135 -0.01 -7.30 -12.89
C LEU A 135 0.69 -7.94 -14.07
N ARG A 136 2.03 -7.91 -14.07
CA ARG A 136 2.90 -8.55 -15.05
C ARG A 136 4.06 -9.27 -14.36
N CYS A 137 4.40 -10.45 -14.85
CA CYS A 137 5.65 -11.13 -14.51
C CYS A 137 6.60 -10.96 -15.69
N GLN A 138 7.60 -10.11 -15.55
CA GLN A 138 8.45 -9.67 -16.67
C GLN A 138 7.59 -9.08 -17.81
N LYS A 139 7.58 -9.69 -19.00
CA LYS A 139 6.77 -9.26 -20.15
C LYS A 139 5.37 -9.92 -20.19
N LYS A 140 5.14 -10.97 -19.38
CA LYS A 140 3.89 -11.74 -19.39
C LYS A 140 2.81 -11.01 -18.60
N TYR A 141 1.65 -10.78 -19.22
CA TYR A 141 0.45 -10.32 -18.53
C TYR A 141 -0.07 -11.42 -17.60
N ILE A 142 -0.30 -11.07 -16.33
CA ILE A 142 -0.79 -11.99 -15.30
C ILE A 142 -2.27 -11.74 -15.02
N GLY A 143 -2.69 -10.49 -14.94
CA GLY A 143 -4.08 -10.15 -14.67
C GLY A 143 -4.33 -8.67 -14.54
N GLN A 144 -5.61 -8.31 -14.59
CA GLN A 144 -6.13 -6.98 -14.33
C GLN A 144 -7.22 -7.10 -13.28
N ILE A 145 -7.04 -6.41 -12.16
CA ILE A 145 -7.92 -6.50 -11.01
C ILE A 145 -8.76 -5.23 -10.94
N LYS A 146 -10.07 -5.37 -11.07
CA LYS A 146 -11.01 -4.29 -10.87
C LYS A 146 -11.09 -3.94 -9.38
N PRO A 147 -10.94 -2.67 -8.99
CA PRO A 147 -11.16 -2.23 -7.62
C PRO A 147 -12.60 -2.48 -7.19
N GLU A 148 -12.79 -3.05 -6.02
CA GLU A 148 -14.08 -3.24 -5.37
C GLU A 148 -13.92 -2.97 -3.88
N VAL A 149 -14.85 -2.23 -3.30
CA VAL A 149 -14.82 -1.92 -1.86
C VAL A 149 -14.75 -3.20 -1.04
N ASN A 150 -13.92 -3.19 0.01
CA ASN A 150 -13.73 -4.33 0.91
C ASN A 150 -13.07 -5.58 0.29
N LYS A 151 -12.40 -5.42 -0.82
CA LYS A 151 -11.55 -6.45 -1.40
C LYS A 151 -10.13 -6.28 -0.88
N LEU A 152 -9.60 -7.28 -0.20
CA LEU A 152 -8.20 -7.38 0.20
C LEU A 152 -7.49 -8.31 -0.79
N LEU A 153 -6.53 -7.75 -1.51
CA LEU A 153 -5.71 -8.42 -2.51
C LEU A 153 -4.30 -8.62 -1.95
N TYR A 154 -3.67 -9.74 -2.29
CA TYR A 154 -2.24 -9.97 -2.13
C TYR A 154 -1.63 -10.37 -3.46
N PHE A 155 -0.42 -9.88 -3.76
CA PHE A 155 0.35 -10.31 -4.92
C PHE A 155 1.85 -10.38 -4.59
N GLN A 156 2.59 -11.18 -5.36
CA GLN A 156 4.04 -11.33 -5.21
C GLN A 156 4.73 -10.00 -5.45
N GLY A 157 5.63 -9.59 -4.58
CA GLY A 157 6.23 -8.25 -4.60
C GLY A 157 7.21 -8.00 -5.75
N ASP A 158 7.69 -9.04 -6.41
CA ASP A 158 8.56 -8.95 -7.59
C ASP A 158 7.80 -8.73 -8.92
N LEU A 159 6.45 -8.71 -8.88
CA LEU A 159 5.65 -8.43 -10.06
C LEU A 159 5.73 -6.94 -10.42
N THR A 160 5.93 -6.68 -11.71
CA THR A 160 5.68 -5.34 -12.26
C THR A 160 4.18 -5.08 -12.19
N HIS A 161 3.83 -3.96 -11.57
CA HIS A 161 2.42 -3.58 -11.44
C HIS A 161 2.20 -2.10 -11.78
N SER A 162 0.98 -1.77 -12.15
CA SER A 162 0.56 -0.41 -12.49
C SER A 162 -0.91 -0.22 -12.15
N VAL A 163 -1.34 1.05 -12.05
CA VAL A 163 -2.75 1.39 -11.92
C VAL A 163 -3.15 2.23 -13.13
N ASN A 164 -4.15 1.75 -13.89
CA ASN A 164 -4.70 2.47 -15.02
C ASN A 164 -5.23 3.84 -14.59
N ALA A 165 -5.16 4.82 -15.49
CA ALA A 165 -5.67 6.16 -15.21
C ALA A 165 -7.15 6.11 -14.79
N VAL A 166 -7.47 6.79 -13.70
CA VAL A 166 -8.85 7.00 -13.24
C VAL A 166 -9.51 8.00 -14.18
N LYS A 167 -10.66 7.63 -14.77
CA LYS A 167 -11.36 8.44 -15.78
C LYS A 167 -12.63 9.10 -15.24
N THR A 168 -13.12 8.67 -14.10
CA THR A 168 -14.34 9.18 -13.48
C THR A 168 -14.02 10.09 -12.30
N SER A 169 -14.93 11.04 -12.07
CA SER A 169 -14.90 11.86 -10.87
C SER A 169 -15.12 11.01 -9.60
N GLY A 170 -14.57 11.44 -8.50
CA GLY A 170 -14.63 10.76 -7.21
C GLY A 170 -13.27 10.29 -6.73
N THR A 171 -13.26 9.64 -5.59
CA THR A 171 -12.05 9.22 -4.89
C THR A 171 -11.97 7.70 -4.80
N ARG A 172 -10.88 7.13 -5.29
CA ARG A 172 -10.45 5.76 -5.03
C ARG A 172 -9.40 5.79 -3.92
N LEU A 173 -9.71 5.19 -2.77
CA LEU A 173 -8.78 5.07 -1.65
C LEU A 173 -8.42 3.61 -1.44
N SER A 174 -7.12 3.33 -1.40
CA SER A 174 -6.57 2.01 -1.06
C SER A 174 -5.61 2.13 0.11
N LEU A 175 -5.49 1.07 0.90
CA LEU A 175 -4.40 0.89 1.85
C LEU A 175 -3.45 -0.15 1.26
N VAL A 176 -2.24 0.25 0.93
CA VAL A 176 -1.20 -0.58 0.31
C VAL A 176 -0.13 -0.88 1.35
N CYS A 177 0.34 -2.11 1.44
CA CYS A 177 1.43 -2.47 2.33
C CYS A 177 2.42 -3.40 1.62
N GLU A 178 3.63 -2.90 1.42
CA GLU A 178 4.78 -3.71 1.06
C GLU A 178 5.28 -4.42 2.32
N GLN A 179 5.45 -5.74 2.25
CA GLN A 179 5.81 -6.59 3.38
C GLN A 179 7.09 -7.35 3.07
N TYR A 180 8.11 -7.14 3.88
CA TYR A 180 9.46 -7.61 3.65
C TYR A 180 9.89 -8.64 4.69
N SER A 181 10.66 -9.63 4.23
CA SER A 181 11.39 -10.57 5.09
C SER A 181 12.88 -10.27 4.93
N LEU A 182 13.41 -9.44 5.81
CA LEU A 182 14.77 -8.95 5.77
C LEU A 182 15.68 -9.75 6.69
N SER A 183 16.96 -9.85 6.32
CA SER A 183 18.01 -10.31 7.23
C SER A 183 18.22 -9.35 8.39
N ASP A 184 18.81 -9.81 9.48
CA ASP A 184 19.13 -8.97 10.65
C ASP A 184 20.01 -7.78 10.28
N THR A 185 20.92 -7.97 9.32
CA THR A 185 21.81 -6.90 8.84
C THR A 185 21.03 -5.82 8.09
N GLU A 186 20.13 -6.20 7.18
CA GLU A 186 19.30 -5.24 6.45
C GLU A 186 18.33 -4.52 7.38
N LEU A 187 17.78 -5.24 8.35
CA LEU A 187 16.82 -4.70 9.31
C LEU A 187 17.42 -3.58 10.17
N GLN A 188 18.74 -3.61 10.44
CA GLN A 188 19.45 -2.56 11.18
C GLN A 188 19.43 -1.20 10.46
N ASP A 189 19.40 -1.20 9.11
CA ASP A 189 19.34 0.02 8.32
C ASP A 189 17.90 0.58 8.20
N ILE A 190 16.88 -0.23 8.48
CA ILE A 190 15.49 0.19 8.39
C ILE A 190 15.07 0.92 9.68
N PRO A 191 14.44 2.10 9.59
CA PRO A 191 13.89 2.76 10.77
C PRO A 191 12.97 1.83 11.57
N ALA A 192 13.14 1.80 12.89
CA ALA A 192 12.24 1.06 13.78
C ALA A 192 10.79 1.51 13.57
N PHE A 193 10.59 2.85 13.51
CA PHE A 193 9.35 3.50 13.13
C PHE A 193 9.62 4.89 12.51
N THR A 194 8.95 5.22 11.39
CA THR A 194 8.94 6.58 10.84
C THR A 194 7.69 6.85 10.01
N VAL A 195 7.33 8.12 9.85
CA VAL A 195 6.26 8.58 8.96
C VAL A 195 6.86 9.47 7.88
N GLU A 196 6.63 9.14 6.63
CA GLU A 196 7.03 9.91 5.47
C GLU A 196 5.84 10.66 4.89
N SER A 197 5.89 11.98 4.89
CA SER A 197 4.86 12.82 4.30
C SER A 197 5.42 14.16 3.87
N ARG A 198 4.95 14.70 2.75
CA ARG A 198 5.25 16.07 2.32
C ARG A 198 4.61 17.14 3.18
N ALA A 199 3.49 16.85 3.84
CA ALA A 199 2.87 17.77 4.78
C ALA A 199 3.81 18.16 5.92
N VAL A 200 4.72 17.27 6.34
CA VAL A 200 5.68 17.50 7.43
C VAL A 200 6.85 18.38 6.98
N LYS A 201 7.28 18.29 5.72
CA LYS A 201 8.38 19.12 5.18
C LYS A 201 8.01 20.59 5.04
N ALA A 202 6.73 20.90 4.84
CA ALA A 202 6.24 22.28 4.72
C ALA A 202 6.26 23.07 6.05
N LYS A 203 6.36 22.41 7.20
CA LYS A 203 6.39 23.04 8.54
C LYS A 203 7.81 23.33 9.06
N ARG A 204 8.86 23.00 8.29
CA ARG A 204 10.28 23.24 8.68
C ARG A 204 10.92 24.45 7.98
N LYS A 205 10.10 25.40 7.51
CA LYS A 205 10.57 26.72 7.02
C LYS A 205 10.28 27.81 8.03
#